data_b5426f98f300466262c73eef9aa89bcf
#
_entry.id   b5426f98f300466262c73eef9aa89bcf
#
_cell.length_a   1.000
_cell.length_b   1.000
_cell.length_c   1.000
_cell.angle_alpha   90.00
_cell.angle_beta   90.00
_cell.angle_gamma   90.00
#
_symmetry.space_group_name_H-M   'P 1'
#
loop_
_entity.id
_entity.type
_entity.pdbx_description
1 polymer ?
#
loop_
_entity_poly.entity_id
_entity_poly.type
_entity_poly.pdbx_seq_one_letter_code
_entity_poly.pdbx_strand_id
1 'polypeptide(L)' 'METTTLTAGGIVCGGCANSVKKALLAVAGVADVAVEVATQRVTVTHDGRVDRAAVVTTLTKAGFTPA' A
#
# COMPACT_ATOMS: atom_id res chain seq x y z
N MET A 1 -8.50 -9.85 -10.91
CA MET A 1 -7.94 -8.89 -9.93
C MET A 1 -7.64 -9.59 -8.63
N GLU A 2 -6.51 -9.31 -8.04
CA GLU A 2 -6.11 -9.86 -6.76
C GLU A 2 -6.04 -8.76 -5.73
N THR A 3 -6.17 -9.13 -4.47
CA THR A 3 -6.12 -8.16 -3.37
C THR A 3 -5.04 -8.60 -2.39
N THR A 4 -4.15 -7.68 -2.07
CA THR A 4 -3.10 -7.90 -1.06
C THR A 4 -3.36 -6.95 0.10
N THR A 5 -3.45 -7.49 1.29
CA THR A 5 -3.66 -6.70 2.50
C THR A 5 -2.41 -6.74 3.36
N LEU A 6 -1.94 -5.57 3.76
CA LEU A 6 -0.75 -5.42 4.59
C LEU A 6 -1.05 -4.47 5.74
N THR A 7 -0.29 -4.60 6.81
CA THR A 7 -0.28 -3.62 7.88
C THR A 7 0.98 -2.78 7.71
N ALA A 8 0.84 -1.47 7.63
CA ALA A 8 1.97 -0.56 7.46
C ALA A 8 2.14 0.29 8.70
N GLY A 9 3.20 0.06 9.45
CA GLY A 9 3.55 0.88 10.60
C GLY A 9 3.92 2.29 10.16
N GLY A 10 3.56 3.30 10.96
CA GLY A 10 3.84 4.69 10.65
C GLY A 10 2.70 5.44 9.99
N ILE A 11 1.63 4.79 9.60
CA ILE A 11 0.43 5.44 9.10
C ILE A 11 -0.37 5.92 10.31
N VAL A 12 -0.26 7.22 10.61
CA VAL A 12 -0.90 7.78 11.81
C VAL A 12 -1.85 8.94 11.50
N CYS A 13 -1.93 9.36 10.24
CA CYS A 13 -2.78 10.48 9.84
C CYS A 13 -3.18 10.36 8.38
N GLY A 14 -4.12 11.20 7.96
CA GLY A 14 -4.60 11.19 6.57
C GLY A 14 -3.52 11.53 5.55
N GLY A 15 -2.56 12.38 5.91
CA GLY A 15 -1.45 12.70 5.02
C GLY A 15 -0.56 11.50 4.73
N CYS A 16 -0.30 10.69 5.76
CA CYS A 16 0.46 9.44 5.60
C CYS A 16 -0.31 8.46 4.71
N ALA A 17 -1.61 8.33 4.94
CA ALA A 17 -2.46 7.46 4.12
C ALA A 17 -2.43 7.88 2.65
N ASN A 18 -2.52 9.17 2.37
CA ASN A 18 -2.44 9.69 1.00
C ASN A 18 -1.09 9.41 0.37
N SER A 19 0.00 9.55 1.11
CA SER A 19 1.34 9.25 0.60
C SER A 19 1.46 7.78 0.20
N VAL A 20 0.99 6.87 1.03
CA VAL A 20 0.98 5.44 0.74
C VAL A 20 0.13 5.16 -0.49
N LYS A 21 -1.06 5.73 -0.56
CA LYS A 21 -1.96 5.53 -1.69
C LYS A 21 -1.31 5.99 -3.00
N LYS A 22 -0.72 7.17 -3.02
CA LYS A 22 -0.06 7.70 -4.21
C LYS A 22 1.11 6.83 -4.63
N ALA A 23 1.93 6.40 -3.67
CA ALA A 23 3.09 5.57 -3.95
C ALA A 23 2.67 4.24 -4.58
N LEU A 24 1.64 3.60 -4.04
CA LEU A 24 1.15 2.32 -4.55
C LEU A 24 0.44 2.47 -5.89
N LEU A 25 -0.34 3.53 -6.07
CA LEU A 25 -1.00 3.77 -7.36
C LEU A 25 -0.03 4.04 -8.49
N ALA A 26 1.18 4.48 -8.17
CA ALA A 26 2.24 4.66 -9.17
C ALA A 26 2.83 3.33 -9.66
N VAL A 27 2.56 2.24 -8.99
CA VAL A 27 3.04 0.91 -9.40
C VAL A 27 2.20 0.41 -10.57
N ALA A 28 2.86 0.00 -11.65
CA ALA A 28 2.17 -0.55 -12.81
C ALA A 28 1.46 -1.85 -12.41
N GLY A 29 0.19 -1.96 -12.76
CA GLY A 29 -0.61 -3.14 -12.42
C GLY A 29 -1.50 -2.95 -11.20
N VAL A 30 -1.30 -1.90 -10.42
CA VAL A 30 -2.17 -1.57 -9.29
C VAL A 30 -3.41 -0.84 -9.80
N ALA A 31 -4.58 -1.38 -9.48
CA ALA A 31 -5.85 -0.80 -9.92
C ALA A 31 -6.42 0.16 -8.87
N ASP A 32 -6.29 -0.19 -7.59
CA ASP A 32 -6.83 0.62 -6.50
C ASP A 32 -6.07 0.36 -5.21
N VAL A 33 -6.13 1.31 -4.32
CA VAL A 33 -5.51 1.21 -3.00
C VAL A 33 -6.47 1.78 -1.97
N ALA A 34 -6.71 1.04 -0.91
CA ALA A 34 -7.48 1.50 0.23
C ALA A 34 -6.57 1.49 1.46
N VAL A 35 -6.55 2.58 2.19
CA VAL A 35 -5.74 2.70 3.39
C VAL A 35 -6.64 3.02 4.56
N GLU A 36 -6.53 2.25 5.63
CA GLU A 36 -7.27 2.49 6.86
C GLU A 36 -6.30 2.90 7.95
N VAL A 37 -6.40 4.15 8.39
CA VAL A 37 -5.49 4.73 9.38
C VAL A 37 -5.69 4.10 10.75
N ALA A 38 -6.94 3.83 11.12
CA ALA A 38 -7.26 3.32 12.46
C ALA A 38 -6.57 1.97 12.76
N THR A 39 -6.48 1.10 11.77
CA THR A 39 -5.83 -0.21 11.89
C THR A 39 -4.48 -0.27 11.21
N GLN A 40 -4.06 0.82 10.56
CA GLN A 40 -2.85 0.89 9.74
C GLN A 40 -2.85 -0.16 8.62
N ARG A 41 -4.03 -0.49 8.12
CA ARG A 41 -4.20 -1.52 7.10
C ARG A 41 -4.18 -0.92 5.72
N VAL A 42 -3.41 -1.53 4.84
CA VAL A 42 -3.35 -1.15 3.42
C VAL A 42 -3.86 -2.32 2.59
N THR A 43 -4.89 -2.07 1.80
CA THR A 43 -5.46 -3.05 0.89
C THR A 43 -5.18 -2.58 -0.53
N VAL A 44 -4.48 -3.41 -1.29
CA VAL A 44 -4.10 -3.10 -2.67
C VAL A 44 -4.82 -4.05 -3.60
N THR A 45 -5.58 -3.51 -4.54
CA THR A 45 -6.20 -4.27 -5.61
C THR A 45 -5.31 -4.16 -6.84
N HIS A 46 -4.83 -5.28 -7.34
CA HIS A 46 -3.86 -5.32 -8.43
C HIS A 46 -4.15 -6.48 -9.38
N ASP A 47 -3.53 -6.46 -10.54
CA ASP A 47 -3.57 -7.57 -11.47
C ASP A 47 -2.45 -8.59 -11.15
N GLY A 48 -2.36 -9.64 -11.95
CA GLY A 48 -1.38 -10.71 -11.72
C GLY A 48 0.08 -10.32 -11.95
N ARG A 49 0.36 -9.10 -12.40
CA ARG A 49 1.72 -8.61 -12.62
C ARG A 49 2.35 -8.03 -11.37
N VAL A 50 1.55 -7.77 -10.37
CA VAL A 50 1.99 -7.20 -9.09
C VAL A 50 1.89 -8.29 -8.04
N ASP A 51 2.91 -8.42 -7.22
CA ASP A 51 2.90 -9.35 -6.11
C ASP A 51 3.11 -8.60 -4.78
N ARG A 52 3.05 -9.36 -3.69
CA ARG A 52 3.23 -8.80 -2.36
C ARG A 52 4.60 -8.13 -2.20
N ALA A 53 5.63 -8.72 -2.81
CA ALA A 53 6.99 -8.17 -2.72
C ALA A 53 7.07 -6.77 -3.35
N ALA A 54 6.39 -6.55 -4.47
CA ALA A 54 6.34 -5.24 -5.10
C ALA A 54 5.66 -4.21 -4.19
N VAL A 55 4.58 -4.58 -3.53
CA VAL A 55 3.88 -3.71 -2.59
C VAL A 55 4.77 -3.39 -1.40
N VAL A 56 5.41 -4.39 -0.82
CA VAL A 56 6.33 -4.22 0.31
C VAL A 56 7.48 -3.29 -0.06
N THR A 57 8.08 -3.50 -1.21
CA THR A 57 9.18 -2.65 -1.69
C THR A 57 8.73 -1.20 -1.85
N THR A 58 7.56 -0.99 -2.42
CA THR A 58 7.02 0.36 -2.62
C THR A 58 6.76 1.05 -1.29
N LEU A 59 6.18 0.33 -0.31
CA LEU A 59 5.95 0.89 1.02
C LEU A 59 7.27 1.25 1.72
N THR A 60 8.27 0.40 1.61
CA THR A 60 9.59 0.66 2.19
C THR A 60 10.22 1.91 1.59
N LYS A 61 10.12 2.08 0.27
CA LYS A 61 10.63 3.28 -0.41
C LYS A 61 9.88 4.54 0.01
N ALA A 62 8.61 4.42 0.32
CA ALA A 62 7.80 5.55 0.78
C ALA A 62 8.06 5.91 2.25
N GLY A 63 8.87 5.12 2.96
CA GLY A 63 9.22 5.38 4.36
C GLY A 63 8.32 4.68 5.37
N PHE A 64 7.53 3.71 4.94
CA PHE A 64 6.65 2.95 5.82
C PHE A 64 7.18 1.53 5.97
N THR A 65 7.03 0.97 7.17
CA THR A 65 7.50 -0.38 7.47
C THR A 65 6.31 -1.34 7.42
N PRO A 66 6.17 -2.15 6.37
CA PRO A 66 5.10 -3.15 6.33
C PRO A 66 5.38 -4.28 7.33
N ALA A 67 4.31 -4.77 7.90
CA ALA A 67 4.37 -5.88 8.83
C ALA A 67 3.75 -7.14 8.23
#